data_7a5f1132f6e53f1719a5155e3f855cdd
#
_entry.id   7a5f1132f6e53f1719a5155e3f855cdd
#
_cell.length_a   1.000
_cell.length_b   1.000
_cell.length_c   1.000
_cell.angle_alpha   90.00
_cell.angle_beta   90.00
_cell.angle_gamma   90.00
#
_symmetry.space_group_name_H-M   'P 1'
#
loop_
_entity.id
_entity.type
_entity.pdbx_description
1 polymer ?
#
loop_
_entity_poly.entity_id
_entity_poly.type
_entity_poly.pdbx_seq_one_letter_code
_entity_poly.pdbx_strand_id
1 'polypeptide(L)'
;MDVKIAPDWKELLSPEFEKPYFAALTQFVRQEYATHRIYPRGSNIFRAFDKCPFDKLKVVIIGQDPYHGPGQANGLCFSVGDGVPVSYTHLTLPTNREGLCFSVGDGVPFPPSLQNIFKEVSDDTGTPIPPTGNLDRWAEQGVLLLNAVLTVRAHEAASHAGHGWETFTDAVVRAIAQRKQGIVYMLWGSYAQKKGAIADPQRNCILKAVHPSPLSVYRGFFGCHHFSRANEYLCSVGQEPIVW
;
A
#
# COMPACT_ATOMS: atom_id res chain seq x y z
N MET A 1 -22.58 -12.08 -7.57
CA MET A 1 -22.55 -10.92 -6.62
C MET A 1 -22.06 -9.70 -7.37
N ASP A 2 -22.67 -8.52 -7.18
CA ASP A 2 -22.21 -7.28 -7.84
C ASP A 2 -21.14 -6.60 -6.97
N VAL A 3 -19.87 -6.85 -7.30
CA VAL A 3 -18.71 -6.22 -6.65
C VAL A 3 -18.43 -4.90 -7.37
N LYS A 4 -18.40 -3.81 -6.59
CA LYS A 4 -18.06 -2.48 -7.10
C LYS A 4 -16.53 -2.32 -7.11
N ILE A 5 -15.95 -2.51 -8.26
CA ILE A 5 -14.50 -2.41 -8.55
C ILE A 5 -14.35 -1.93 -9.99
N ALA A 6 -13.22 -1.32 -10.34
CA ALA A 6 -12.97 -0.86 -11.72
C ALA A 6 -13.25 -1.95 -12.77
N PRO A 7 -13.84 -1.60 -13.93
CA PRO A 7 -14.37 -2.57 -14.89
C PRO A 7 -13.32 -3.57 -15.41
N ASP A 8 -12.11 -3.14 -15.70
CA ASP A 8 -11.00 -3.95 -16.17
C ASP A 8 -10.54 -4.99 -15.12
N TRP A 9 -10.46 -4.56 -13.86
CA TRP A 9 -10.21 -5.47 -12.73
C TRP A 9 -11.39 -6.41 -12.50
N LYS A 10 -12.63 -5.92 -12.68
CA LYS A 10 -13.83 -6.74 -12.52
C LYS A 10 -13.86 -7.88 -13.54
N GLU A 11 -13.56 -7.60 -14.79
CA GLU A 11 -13.46 -8.62 -15.85
C GLU A 11 -12.39 -9.66 -15.50
N LEU A 12 -11.20 -9.20 -15.11
CA LEU A 12 -10.06 -10.05 -14.77
C LEU A 12 -10.33 -10.97 -13.58
N LEU A 13 -11.02 -10.45 -12.55
CA LEU A 13 -11.23 -11.13 -11.27
C LEU A 13 -12.62 -11.75 -11.12
N SER A 14 -13.48 -11.68 -12.15
CA SER A 14 -14.83 -12.25 -12.10
C SER A 14 -14.89 -13.72 -11.66
N PRO A 15 -13.96 -14.61 -12.06
CA PRO A 15 -13.96 -15.99 -11.58
C PRO A 15 -13.71 -16.11 -10.06
N GLU A 16 -13.03 -15.16 -9.44
CA GLU A 16 -12.80 -15.15 -7.99
C GLU A 16 -14.07 -14.81 -7.20
N PHE A 17 -14.91 -13.92 -7.75
CA PHE A 17 -16.16 -13.49 -7.11
C PHE A 17 -17.22 -14.58 -7.05
N GLU A 18 -17.09 -15.63 -7.84
CA GLU A 18 -18.02 -16.80 -7.89
C GLU A 18 -17.58 -17.92 -6.94
N LYS A 19 -16.37 -17.86 -6.38
CA LYS A 19 -15.83 -18.91 -5.51
C LYS A 19 -16.48 -18.90 -4.12
N PRO A 20 -16.65 -20.08 -3.48
CA PRO A 20 -17.25 -20.19 -2.15
C PRO A 20 -16.55 -19.35 -1.08
N TYR A 21 -15.21 -19.26 -1.13
CA TYR A 21 -14.46 -18.46 -0.16
C TYR A 21 -14.82 -16.97 -0.23
N PHE A 22 -15.08 -16.45 -1.45
CA PHE A 22 -15.43 -15.04 -1.63
C PHE A 22 -16.84 -14.72 -1.12
N ALA A 23 -17.77 -15.68 -1.25
CA ALA A 23 -19.10 -15.57 -0.65
C ALA A 23 -19.01 -15.53 0.88
N ALA A 24 -18.22 -16.43 1.49
CA ALA A 24 -17.98 -16.46 2.92
C ALA A 24 -17.29 -15.18 3.42
N LEU A 25 -16.25 -14.72 2.72
CA LEU A 25 -15.58 -13.43 2.98
C LEU A 25 -16.57 -12.27 2.96
N THR A 26 -17.44 -12.20 1.96
CA THR A 26 -18.41 -11.10 1.82
C THR A 26 -19.43 -11.13 2.97
N GLN A 27 -19.88 -12.29 3.37
CA GLN A 27 -20.78 -12.43 4.52
C GLN A 27 -20.10 -11.96 5.81
N PHE A 28 -18.89 -12.41 6.06
CA PHE A 28 -18.05 -11.97 7.18
C PHE A 28 -17.90 -10.46 7.21
N VAL A 29 -17.44 -9.85 6.11
CA VAL A 29 -17.20 -8.42 6.03
C VAL A 29 -18.49 -7.61 6.25
N ARG A 30 -19.63 -8.04 5.70
CA ARG A 30 -20.93 -7.38 5.95
C ARG A 30 -21.33 -7.44 7.43
N GLN A 31 -21.12 -8.57 8.10
CA GLN A 31 -21.40 -8.72 9.52
C GLN A 31 -20.49 -7.81 10.35
N GLU A 32 -19.20 -7.74 10.01
CA GLU A 32 -18.24 -6.86 10.67
C GLU A 32 -18.64 -5.39 10.57
N TYR A 33 -19.02 -4.89 9.38
CA TYR A 33 -19.50 -3.52 9.22
C TYR A 33 -20.82 -3.23 9.93
N ALA A 34 -21.65 -4.25 10.20
CA ALA A 34 -22.91 -4.09 10.92
C ALA A 34 -22.71 -4.01 12.43
N THR A 35 -21.63 -4.60 12.96
CA THR A 35 -21.44 -4.79 14.42
C THR A 35 -20.24 -4.06 14.99
N HIS A 36 -19.27 -3.67 14.15
CA HIS A 36 -18.02 -3.06 14.56
C HIS A 36 -17.68 -1.82 13.72
N ARG A 37 -16.75 -1.01 14.21
CA ARG A 37 -16.15 0.05 13.42
C ARG A 37 -15.01 -0.51 12.58
N ILE A 38 -15.20 -0.52 11.26
CA ILE A 38 -14.28 -1.12 10.29
C ILE A 38 -13.61 -0.04 9.45
N TYR A 39 -12.34 -0.27 9.10
CA TYR A 39 -11.58 0.56 8.16
C TYR A 39 -11.08 -0.29 6.97
N PRO A 40 -10.95 0.36 5.78
CA PRO A 40 -11.42 1.69 5.40
C PRO A 40 -12.96 1.74 5.38
N ARG A 41 -13.56 2.87 4.99
CA ARG A 41 -15.00 2.92 4.68
C ARG A 41 -15.34 1.93 3.56
N GLY A 42 -16.54 1.34 3.58
CA GLY A 42 -16.94 0.31 2.61
C GLY A 42 -16.77 0.69 1.13
N SER A 43 -16.97 2.00 0.80
CA SER A 43 -16.72 2.54 -0.53
C SER A 43 -15.25 2.50 -0.96
N ASN A 44 -14.33 2.36 -0.03
CA ASN A 44 -12.89 2.44 -0.27
C ASN A 44 -12.18 1.07 -0.20
N ILE A 45 -12.91 -0.03 -0.01
CA ILE A 45 -12.31 -1.38 0.08
C ILE A 45 -11.50 -1.70 -1.18
N PHE A 46 -12.02 -1.37 -2.35
CA PHE A 46 -11.39 -1.65 -3.65
C PHE A 46 -10.71 -0.43 -4.28
N ARG A 47 -10.47 0.63 -3.50
CA ARG A 47 -9.91 1.88 -4.02
C ARG A 47 -8.56 1.74 -4.71
N ALA A 48 -7.73 0.81 -4.27
CA ALA A 48 -6.44 0.52 -4.92
C ALA A 48 -6.61 0.12 -6.40
N PHE A 49 -7.68 -0.59 -6.70
CA PHE A 49 -8.03 -1.03 -8.06
C PHE A 49 -8.69 0.11 -8.86
N ASP A 50 -9.56 0.89 -8.21
CA ASP A 50 -10.26 2.00 -8.87
C ASP A 50 -9.30 3.13 -9.26
N LYS A 51 -8.23 3.34 -8.47
CA LYS A 51 -7.21 4.37 -8.70
C LYS A 51 -6.07 3.92 -9.62
N CYS A 52 -5.85 2.61 -9.75
CA CYS A 52 -4.82 2.03 -10.61
C CYS A 52 -5.46 1.06 -11.60
N PRO A 53 -5.93 1.52 -12.76
CA PRO A 53 -6.45 0.65 -13.81
C PRO A 53 -5.44 -0.41 -14.24
N PHE A 54 -5.91 -1.62 -14.56
CA PHE A 54 -5.05 -2.75 -14.87
C PHE A 54 -4.16 -2.51 -16.10
N ASP A 55 -4.69 -1.83 -17.11
CA ASP A 55 -3.94 -1.47 -18.32
C ASP A 55 -2.78 -0.51 -18.03
N LYS A 56 -2.93 0.40 -17.06
CA LYS A 56 -1.90 1.37 -16.64
C LYS A 56 -0.91 0.85 -15.60
N LEU A 57 -1.09 -0.39 -15.12
CA LEU A 57 -0.27 -0.95 -14.04
C LEU A 57 1.21 -1.02 -14.44
N LYS A 58 2.07 -0.38 -13.65
CA LYS A 58 3.54 -0.32 -13.80
C LYS A 58 4.27 -0.86 -12.57
N VAL A 59 3.77 -0.56 -11.38
CA VAL A 59 4.42 -0.89 -10.11
C VAL A 59 3.41 -1.56 -9.16
N VAL A 60 3.85 -2.58 -8.43
CA VAL A 60 3.08 -3.24 -7.37
C VAL A 60 3.81 -3.06 -6.04
N ILE A 61 3.15 -2.43 -5.08
CA ILE A 61 3.60 -2.33 -3.68
C ILE A 61 2.61 -3.10 -2.82
N ILE A 62 3.12 -4.02 -1.99
CA ILE A 62 2.28 -4.88 -1.16
C ILE A 62 2.43 -4.50 0.31
N GLY A 63 1.33 -4.06 0.92
CA GLY A 63 1.16 -3.91 2.37
C GLY A 63 0.51 -5.15 2.99
N GLN A 64 0.40 -5.19 4.31
CA GLN A 64 -0.26 -6.28 5.03
C GLN A 64 -1.72 -5.93 5.32
N ASP A 65 -1.95 -5.00 6.23
CA ASP A 65 -3.28 -4.58 6.68
C ASP A 65 -3.47 -3.07 6.48
N PRO A 66 -4.73 -2.59 6.39
CA PRO A 66 -4.99 -1.16 6.47
C PRO A 66 -4.58 -0.60 7.84
N TYR A 67 -4.31 0.69 7.92
CA TYR A 67 -4.17 1.36 9.21
C TYR A 67 -5.48 1.25 10.01
N HIS A 68 -5.37 0.98 11.30
CA HIS A 68 -6.51 0.76 12.19
C HIS A 68 -6.87 1.96 13.08
N GLY A 69 -6.16 3.09 12.90
CA GLY A 69 -6.47 4.35 13.56
C GLY A 69 -7.60 5.13 12.85
N PRO A 70 -8.33 5.97 13.61
CA PRO A 70 -9.41 6.79 13.04
C PRO A 70 -8.92 7.69 11.91
N GLY A 71 -9.63 7.70 10.78
CA GLY A 71 -9.35 8.57 9.63
C GLY A 71 -8.09 8.24 8.83
N GLN A 72 -7.31 7.24 9.22
CA GLN A 72 -6.05 6.91 8.54
C GLN A 72 -6.27 6.11 7.25
N ALA A 73 -6.90 4.95 7.32
CA ALA A 73 -7.04 4.07 6.16
C ALA A 73 -7.96 4.68 5.08
N ASN A 74 -7.44 4.81 3.88
CA ASN A 74 -8.17 5.33 2.71
C ASN A 74 -8.33 4.29 1.57
N GLY A 75 -7.94 3.03 1.80
CA GLY A 75 -8.06 1.93 0.83
C GLY A 75 -6.81 1.67 -0.01
N LEU A 76 -5.73 2.45 0.16
CA LEU A 76 -4.42 2.23 -0.44
C LEU A 76 -3.43 1.82 0.66
N CYS A 77 -2.53 0.86 0.40
CA CYS A 77 -1.52 0.49 1.37
C CYS A 77 -0.54 1.65 1.62
N PHE A 78 -0.08 1.80 2.87
CA PHE A 78 0.79 2.88 3.35
C PHE A 78 0.22 4.30 3.23
N SER A 79 -0.90 4.51 2.56
CA SER A 79 -1.54 5.81 2.34
C SER A 79 -2.49 6.18 3.48
N VAL A 80 -2.64 7.48 3.73
CA VAL A 80 -3.64 8.03 4.65
C VAL A 80 -4.60 8.99 3.93
N GLY A 81 -5.78 9.19 4.51
CA GLY A 81 -6.75 10.16 3.99
C GLY A 81 -6.24 11.61 4.08
N ASP A 82 -6.83 12.48 3.27
CA ASP A 82 -6.58 13.92 3.37
C ASP A 82 -7.01 14.45 4.74
N GLY A 83 -6.24 15.42 5.28
CA GLY A 83 -6.48 15.98 6.60
C GLY A 83 -5.78 15.26 7.76
N VAL A 84 -5.00 14.18 7.48
CA VAL A 84 -4.07 13.64 8.45
C VAL A 84 -2.79 14.49 8.42
N PRO A 85 -2.47 15.25 9.48
CA PRO A 85 -1.36 16.19 9.45
C PRO A 85 0.01 15.53 9.50
N VAL A 86 1.00 16.23 8.98
CA VAL A 86 2.41 15.85 9.04
C VAL A 86 2.98 16.27 10.40
N SER A 87 3.40 15.33 11.22
CA SER A 87 4.22 15.63 12.41
C SER A 87 5.66 15.20 12.14
N TYR A 88 6.56 16.16 12.04
CA TYR A 88 7.99 15.92 11.82
C TYR A 88 8.78 15.68 13.09
N THR A 89 8.13 15.57 14.25
CA THR A 89 8.80 15.55 15.56
C THR A 89 9.76 14.40 15.80
N HIS A 90 9.86 13.43 14.90
CA HIS A 90 10.77 12.27 15.05
C HIS A 90 11.85 12.15 13.97
N LEU A 91 11.99 13.11 13.06
CA LEU A 91 13.04 13.09 12.03
C LEU A 91 14.32 13.85 12.45
N THR A 92 14.34 14.49 13.62
CA THR A 92 15.55 15.07 14.17
C THR A 92 16.27 14.07 15.06
N LEU A 93 17.50 13.73 14.71
CA LEU A 93 18.45 13.09 15.60
C LEU A 93 18.53 13.89 16.93
N PRO A 94 18.72 13.26 18.09
CA PRO A 94 18.79 13.95 19.36
C PRO A 94 20.06 14.82 19.45
N THR A 95 19.98 16.05 19.05
CA THR A 95 20.94 17.07 19.44
C THR A 95 20.32 17.93 20.53
N ASN A 96 20.75 17.70 21.74
CA ASN A 96 20.71 18.55 22.93
C ASN A 96 19.70 19.70 23.02
N ARG A 97 18.84 19.57 24.05
CA ARG A 97 18.32 20.60 24.96
C ARG A 97 18.11 22.00 24.36
N GLU A 98 16.85 22.35 24.15
CA GLU A 98 16.24 23.51 24.77
C GLU A 98 14.73 23.45 24.54
N GLY A 99 13.97 23.53 25.62
CA GLY A 99 12.52 23.48 25.63
C GLY A 99 11.92 24.76 25.08
N LEU A 100 11.06 24.60 24.10
CA LEU A 100 9.99 25.56 23.82
C LEU A 100 8.74 24.81 23.37
N CYS A 101 7.69 24.94 24.19
CA CYS A 101 6.35 24.52 23.84
C CYS A 101 5.86 25.27 22.61
N PHE A 102 5.57 24.55 21.55
CA PHE A 102 4.59 25.01 20.59
C PHE A 102 3.42 24.05 20.59
N SER A 103 2.30 24.54 21.09
CA SER A 103 0.97 23.99 20.93
C SER A 103 0.71 23.83 19.43
N VAL A 104 0.74 22.59 18.97
CA VAL A 104 0.28 22.21 17.63
C VAL A 104 -1.13 21.68 17.83
N GLY A 105 -2.10 22.26 17.13
CA GLY A 105 -3.46 21.77 17.12
C GLY A 105 -3.55 20.30 16.74
N ASP A 106 -4.58 19.62 17.21
CA ASP A 106 -4.85 18.18 17.18
C ASP A 106 -4.74 17.54 15.78
N GLY A 107 -3.51 17.21 15.36
CA GLY A 107 -3.24 16.49 14.11
C GLY A 107 -2.64 15.13 14.38
N VAL A 108 -3.28 14.06 13.90
CA VAL A 108 -2.70 12.72 13.93
C VAL A 108 -1.47 12.69 13.00
N PRO A 109 -0.25 12.39 13.49
CA PRO A 109 0.93 12.36 12.64
C PRO A 109 0.85 11.24 11.59
N PHE A 110 1.55 11.39 10.47
CA PHE A 110 1.68 10.30 9.50
C PHE A 110 2.15 9.03 10.22
N PRO A 111 1.59 7.87 9.84
CA PRO A 111 2.07 6.60 10.37
C PRO A 111 3.59 6.46 10.17
N PRO A 112 4.33 5.90 11.14
CA PRO A 112 5.79 5.85 11.08
C PRO A 112 6.35 5.18 9.83
N SER A 113 5.69 4.15 9.31
CA SER A 113 6.11 3.51 8.05
C SER A 113 6.01 4.45 6.85
N LEU A 114 4.96 5.28 6.77
CA LEU A 114 4.81 6.26 5.70
C LEU A 114 5.87 7.39 5.80
N GLN A 115 6.18 7.84 7.02
CA GLN A 115 7.26 8.80 7.23
C GLN A 115 8.60 8.26 6.71
N ASN A 116 8.91 7.01 7.03
CA ASN A 116 10.12 6.33 6.57
C ASN A 116 10.14 6.15 5.04
N ILE A 117 8.99 5.85 4.43
CA ILE A 117 8.86 5.78 2.97
C ILE A 117 9.17 7.13 2.34
N PHE A 118 8.57 8.22 2.82
CA PHE A 118 8.83 9.56 2.28
C PHE A 118 10.27 10.02 2.49
N LYS A 119 10.88 9.65 3.64
CA LYS A 119 12.30 9.91 3.86
C LYS A 119 13.16 9.20 2.81
N GLU A 120 12.92 7.92 2.58
CA GLU A 120 13.68 7.17 1.56
C GLU A 120 13.44 7.72 0.14
N VAL A 121 12.19 8.10 -0.21
CA VAL A 121 11.90 8.78 -1.48
C VAL A 121 12.74 10.05 -1.63
N SER A 122 12.78 10.88 -0.60
CA SER A 122 13.51 12.14 -0.62
C SER A 122 15.03 11.93 -0.74
N ASP A 123 15.57 10.98 0.03
CA ASP A 123 16.99 10.65 0.02
C ASP A 123 17.44 10.03 -1.33
N ASP A 124 16.59 9.20 -1.92
CA ASP A 124 16.86 8.45 -3.16
C ASP A 124 16.67 9.29 -4.44
N THR A 125 15.63 10.12 -4.47
CA THR A 125 15.23 10.83 -5.71
C THR A 125 15.37 12.34 -5.64
N GLY A 126 15.65 12.91 -4.47
CA GLY A 126 15.65 14.35 -4.24
C GLY A 126 14.25 14.98 -4.21
N THR A 127 13.19 14.18 -4.29
CA THR A 127 11.80 14.67 -4.25
C THR A 127 11.47 15.23 -2.87
N PRO A 128 10.95 16.45 -2.75
CA PRO A 128 10.53 16.98 -1.45
C PRO A 128 9.43 16.14 -0.80
N ILE A 129 9.49 16.01 0.52
CA ILE A 129 8.43 15.32 1.28
C ILE A 129 7.11 16.07 1.09
N PRO A 130 6.04 15.39 0.66
CA PRO A 130 4.77 16.05 0.38
C PRO A 130 4.05 16.47 1.66
N PRO A 131 3.20 17.52 1.60
CA PRO A 131 2.43 17.98 2.75
C PRO A 131 1.28 17.04 3.13
N THR A 132 0.94 16.07 2.28
CA THR A 132 -0.14 15.09 2.50
C THR A 132 0.38 13.66 2.40
N GLY A 133 -0.17 12.77 3.23
CA GLY A 133 0.12 11.32 3.17
C GLY A 133 -0.78 10.56 2.20
N ASN A 134 -1.61 11.25 1.41
CA ASN A 134 -2.43 10.63 0.38
C ASN A 134 -1.56 10.25 -0.83
N LEU A 135 -1.55 8.95 -1.14
CA LEU A 135 -0.77 8.38 -2.25
C LEU A 135 -1.59 8.21 -3.54
N ASP A 136 -2.75 8.85 -3.68
CA ASP A 136 -3.54 8.82 -4.92
C ASP A 136 -2.69 9.19 -6.15
N ARG A 137 -1.81 10.19 -6.01
CA ARG A 137 -0.89 10.62 -7.07
C ARG A 137 0.01 9.50 -7.59
N TRP A 138 0.39 8.53 -6.75
CA TRP A 138 1.15 7.36 -7.19
C TRP A 138 0.23 6.36 -7.88
N ALA A 139 -0.94 6.08 -7.27
CA ALA A 139 -1.88 5.12 -7.83
C ALA A 139 -2.35 5.52 -9.24
N GLU A 140 -2.64 6.78 -9.48
CA GLU A 140 -3.09 7.32 -10.77
C GLU A 140 -2.01 7.24 -11.88
N GLN A 141 -0.74 7.10 -11.49
CA GLN A 141 0.37 6.87 -12.42
C GLN A 141 0.63 5.39 -12.72
N GLY A 142 -0.13 4.47 -12.12
CA GLY A 142 0.01 3.03 -12.34
C GLY A 142 0.72 2.29 -11.20
N VAL A 143 0.74 2.84 -9.97
CA VAL A 143 1.25 2.16 -8.78
C VAL A 143 0.08 1.49 -8.04
N LEU A 144 -0.01 0.17 -8.10
CA LEU A 144 -0.98 -0.59 -7.32
C LEU A 144 -0.51 -0.68 -5.85
N LEU A 145 -1.19 0.06 -4.98
CA LEU A 145 -0.94 0.11 -3.54
C LEU A 145 -1.86 -0.89 -2.82
N LEU A 146 -1.50 -2.17 -2.87
CA LEU A 146 -2.35 -3.29 -2.46
C LEU A 146 -2.03 -3.77 -1.04
N ASN A 147 -3.00 -3.74 -0.12
CA ASN A 147 -2.92 -4.51 1.12
C ASN A 147 -3.28 -5.98 0.87
N ALA A 148 -2.68 -6.89 1.61
CA ALA A 148 -3.03 -8.31 1.55
C ALA A 148 -4.40 -8.60 2.18
N VAL A 149 -4.74 -7.88 3.24
CA VAL A 149 -6.04 -7.85 3.89
C VAL A 149 -6.65 -6.48 3.65
N LEU A 150 -7.88 -6.41 3.11
CA LEU A 150 -8.44 -5.12 2.66
C LEU A 150 -9.29 -4.40 3.70
N THR A 151 -9.58 -5.04 4.83
CA THR A 151 -10.39 -4.46 5.92
C THR A 151 -9.80 -4.80 7.28
N VAL A 152 -10.07 -3.97 8.28
CA VAL A 152 -9.58 -4.16 9.66
C VAL A 152 -10.53 -3.51 10.65
N ARG A 153 -10.71 -4.07 11.87
CA ARG A 153 -11.42 -3.40 12.97
C ARG A 153 -10.62 -2.23 13.51
N ALA A 154 -11.32 -1.19 13.94
CA ALA A 154 -10.71 -0.06 14.62
C ALA A 154 -9.89 -0.53 15.83
N HIS A 155 -8.65 -0.10 15.90
CA HIS A 155 -7.67 -0.40 16.97
C HIS A 155 -7.24 -1.87 17.11
N GLU A 156 -7.67 -2.78 16.21
CA GLU A 156 -7.36 -4.20 16.25
C GLU A 156 -6.60 -4.64 14.98
N ALA A 157 -5.28 -4.46 14.97
CA ALA A 157 -4.43 -4.91 13.86
C ALA A 157 -4.64 -6.41 13.56
N ALA A 158 -4.62 -6.79 12.28
CA ALA A 158 -4.79 -8.15 11.80
C ALA A 158 -6.15 -8.82 12.14
N SER A 159 -7.14 -8.06 12.63
CA SER A 159 -8.45 -8.62 13.05
C SER A 159 -9.22 -9.34 11.95
N HIS A 160 -8.96 -9.05 10.68
CA HIS A 160 -9.59 -9.68 9.53
C HIS A 160 -8.65 -10.65 8.77
N ALA A 161 -7.49 -10.96 9.33
CA ALA A 161 -6.57 -11.94 8.73
C ALA A 161 -7.19 -13.35 8.77
N GLY A 162 -6.95 -14.17 7.74
CA GLY A 162 -7.44 -15.55 7.66
C GLY A 162 -8.91 -15.69 7.25
N HIS A 163 -9.62 -14.61 6.96
CA HIS A 163 -11.03 -14.64 6.56
C HIS A 163 -11.27 -14.63 5.04
N GLY A 164 -10.18 -14.77 4.23
CA GLY A 164 -10.28 -14.93 2.78
C GLY A 164 -9.72 -13.78 1.96
N TRP A 165 -9.38 -12.61 2.58
CA TRP A 165 -8.74 -11.51 1.87
C TRP A 165 -7.41 -11.91 1.24
N GLU A 166 -6.59 -12.67 1.97
CA GLU A 166 -5.29 -13.14 1.48
C GLU A 166 -5.44 -14.01 0.23
N THR A 167 -6.46 -14.88 0.22
CA THR A 167 -6.78 -15.73 -0.95
C THR A 167 -7.14 -14.88 -2.16
N PHE A 168 -7.98 -13.87 -1.95
CA PHE A 168 -8.37 -12.92 -3.00
C PHE A 168 -7.18 -12.13 -3.54
N THR A 169 -6.38 -11.54 -2.65
CA THR A 169 -5.22 -10.73 -3.07
C THR A 169 -4.08 -11.57 -3.64
N ASP A 170 -3.96 -12.86 -3.26
CA ASP A 170 -3.08 -13.82 -3.95
C ASP A 170 -3.55 -14.07 -5.39
N ALA A 171 -4.86 -14.17 -5.62
CA ALA A 171 -5.39 -14.28 -6.97
C ALA A 171 -5.13 -13.02 -7.81
N VAL A 172 -5.20 -11.82 -7.20
CA VAL A 172 -4.82 -10.56 -7.84
C VAL A 172 -3.37 -10.58 -8.28
N VAL A 173 -2.43 -10.88 -7.37
CA VAL A 173 -0.99 -10.92 -7.70
C VAL A 173 -0.69 -11.99 -8.75
N ARG A 174 -1.36 -13.13 -8.71
CA ARG A 174 -1.26 -14.20 -9.72
C ARG A 174 -1.75 -13.73 -11.09
N ALA A 175 -2.88 -13.05 -11.15
CA ALA A 175 -3.43 -12.52 -12.39
C ALA A 175 -2.49 -11.48 -13.02
N ILE A 176 -1.88 -10.61 -12.22
CA ILE A 176 -0.86 -9.67 -12.69
C ILE A 176 0.34 -10.42 -13.26
N ALA A 177 0.90 -11.37 -12.50
CA ALA A 177 2.08 -12.14 -12.92
C ALA A 177 1.86 -12.93 -14.20
N GLN A 178 0.63 -13.41 -14.46
CA GLN A 178 0.27 -14.16 -15.68
C GLN A 178 0.01 -13.25 -16.88
N ARG A 179 -0.56 -12.07 -16.69
CA ARG A 179 -1.06 -11.22 -17.77
C ARG A 179 -0.16 -10.05 -18.13
N LYS A 180 0.76 -9.66 -17.24
CA LYS A 180 1.66 -8.51 -17.38
C LYS A 180 3.12 -8.93 -17.38
N GLN A 181 3.94 -8.11 -18.03
CA GLN A 181 5.40 -8.13 -17.96
C GLN A 181 5.92 -6.69 -17.92
N GLY A 182 7.18 -6.51 -17.57
CA GLY A 182 7.72 -5.16 -17.41
C GLY A 182 7.20 -4.43 -16.17
N ILE A 183 6.74 -5.19 -15.17
CA ILE A 183 6.21 -4.65 -13.91
C ILE A 183 7.33 -4.59 -12.85
N VAL A 184 7.34 -3.53 -12.05
CA VAL A 184 8.19 -3.43 -10.87
C VAL A 184 7.43 -3.92 -9.65
N TYR A 185 7.98 -4.90 -8.93
CA TYR A 185 7.45 -5.35 -7.64
C TYR A 185 8.33 -4.83 -6.52
N MET A 186 7.81 -3.91 -5.70
CA MET A 186 8.46 -3.42 -4.48
C MET A 186 7.94 -4.22 -3.28
N LEU A 187 8.75 -5.15 -2.79
CA LEU A 187 8.38 -6.15 -1.79
C LEU A 187 9.11 -5.87 -0.46
N TRP A 188 8.43 -5.19 0.44
CA TRP A 188 8.99 -4.74 1.71
C TRP A 188 8.58 -5.62 2.88
N GLY A 189 9.57 -6.34 3.44
CA GLY A 189 9.39 -7.32 4.49
C GLY A 189 9.05 -8.73 3.98
N SER A 190 9.23 -9.70 4.86
CA SER A 190 9.07 -11.13 4.52
C SER A 190 7.68 -11.49 4.00
N TYR A 191 6.65 -10.86 4.53
CA TYR A 191 5.27 -11.10 4.11
C TYR A 191 5.03 -10.70 2.64
N ALA A 192 5.40 -9.46 2.27
CA ALA A 192 5.28 -8.97 0.90
C ALA A 192 6.16 -9.79 -0.07
N GLN A 193 7.37 -10.16 0.35
CA GLN A 193 8.28 -10.99 -0.45
C GLN A 193 7.71 -12.38 -0.71
N LYS A 194 7.06 -13.01 0.29
CA LYS A 194 6.40 -14.29 0.13
C LYS A 194 5.21 -14.19 -0.84
N LYS A 195 4.39 -13.15 -0.70
CA LYS A 195 3.22 -12.92 -1.55
C LYS A 195 3.60 -12.60 -3.00
N GLY A 196 4.67 -11.82 -3.21
CA GLY A 196 5.18 -11.46 -4.53
C GLY A 196 6.10 -12.52 -5.17
N ALA A 197 6.36 -13.66 -4.50
CA ALA A 197 7.28 -14.69 -4.99
C ALA A 197 6.86 -15.36 -6.32
N ILE A 198 5.60 -15.22 -6.70
CA ILE A 198 5.05 -15.72 -7.97
C ILE A 198 5.50 -14.89 -9.19
N ALA A 199 5.97 -13.66 -8.98
CA ALA A 199 6.44 -12.79 -10.05
C ALA A 199 7.75 -13.30 -10.64
N ASP A 200 7.77 -13.49 -11.96
CA ASP A 200 8.94 -13.98 -12.69
C ASP A 200 10.00 -12.87 -12.82
N PRO A 201 11.22 -13.03 -12.26
CA PRO A 201 12.28 -12.04 -12.33
C PRO A 201 12.90 -11.89 -13.73
N GLN A 202 12.67 -12.83 -14.64
CA GLN A 202 13.12 -12.71 -16.03
C GLN A 202 12.22 -11.75 -16.85
N ARG A 203 10.99 -11.54 -16.39
CA ARG A 203 9.98 -10.72 -17.07
C ARG A 203 9.68 -9.40 -16.35
N ASN A 204 10.17 -9.25 -15.11
CA ASN A 204 9.80 -8.14 -14.23
C ASN A 204 10.97 -7.72 -13.35
N CYS A 205 10.93 -6.51 -12.80
CA CYS A 205 11.88 -6.03 -11.81
C CYS A 205 11.38 -6.36 -10.40
N ILE A 206 12.17 -7.12 -9.63
CA ILE A 206 11.81 -7.52 -8.26
C ILE A 206 12.75 -6.81 -7.28
N LEU A 207 12.25 -5.82 -6.55
CA LEU A 207 12.98 -5.04 -5.55
C LEU A 207 12.57 -5.49 -4.15
N LYS A 208 13.53 -6.03 -3.39
CA LYS A 208 13.29 -6.57 -2.05
C LYS A 208 14.07 -5.77 -1.00
N ALA A 209 13.38 -5.35 0.06
CA ALA A 209 13.96 -4.72 1.24
C ALA A 209 13.25 -5.22 2.51
N VAL A 210 13.75 -4.84 3.67
CA VAL A 210 13.02 -4.99 4.93
C VAL A 210 11.81 -4.07 4.96
N HIS A 211 10.89 -4.30 5.90
CA HIS A 211 9.69 -3.46 6.03
C HIS A 211 10.05 -2.03 6.50
N PRO A 212 9.38 -0.96 6.03
CA PRO A 212 9.65 0.44 6.41
C PRO A 212 9.25 0.80 7.84
N SER A 213 8.82 -0.16 8.67
CA SER A 213 8.49 0.13 10.08
C SER A 213 9.73 0.55 10.88
N PRO A 214 9.56 1.33 11.97
CA PRO A 214 10.67 1.73 12.85
C PRO A 214 11.49 0.54 13.38
N LEU A 215 10.86 -0.64 13.53
CA LEU A 215 11.51 -1.86 14.03
C LEU A 215 12.54 -2.46 13.08
N SER A 216 12.47 -2.13 11.79
CA SER A 216 13.29 -2.77 10.75
C SER A 216 13.95 -1.79 9.77
N VAL A 217 13.51 -0.56 9.68
CA VAL A 217 13.91 0.41 8.66
C VAL A 217 15.45 0.57 8.53
N TYR A 218 16.17 0.59 9.64
CA TYR A 218 17.65 0.71 9.68
C TYR A 218 18.38 -0.58 9.28
N ARG A 219 17.68 -1.68 9.03
CA ARG A 219 18.28 -2.96 8.63
C ARG A 219 18.31 -3.14 7.11
N GLY A 220 18.16 -2.04 6.33
CA GLY A 220 18.25 -2.06 4.87
C GLY A 220 16.99 -1.65 4.13
N PHE A 221 16.12 -0.83 4.75
CA PHE A 221 15.11 -0.07 4.00
C PHE A 221 15.67 1.29 3.58
N PHE A 222 16.26 2.04 4.51
CA PHE A 222 16.99 3.25 4.15
C PHE A 222 18.21 2.90 3.30
N GLY A 223 18.34 3.60 2.17
CA GLY A 223 19.38 3.35 1.17
C GLY A 223 19.11 2.13 0.26
N CYS A 224 17.87 1.62 0.20
CA CYS A 224 17.52 0.55 -0.73
C CYS A 224 17.38 1.03 -2.19
N HIS A 225 17.22 2.35 -2.40
CA HIS A 225 17.10 2.99 -3.72
C HIS A 225 16.02 2.38 -4.62
N HIS A 226 14.92 1.96 -4.03
CA HIS A 226 13.86 1.30 -4.78
C HIS A 226 13.12 2.23 -5.74
N PHE A 227 13.03 3.52 -5.42
CA PHE A 227 12.27 4.50 -6.20
C PHE A 227 13.02 4.91 -7.47
N SER A 228 14.31 5.23 -7.37
CA SER A 228 15.17 5.50 -8.53
C SER A 228 15.34 4.26 -9.40
N ARG A 229 15.62 3.08 -8.80
CA ARG A 229 15.77 1.81 -9.52
C ARG A 229 14.49 1.38 -10.23
N ALA A 230 13.32 1.65 -9.67
CA ALA A 230 12.05 1.41 -10.34
C ALA A 230 11.93 2.27 -11.59
N ASN A 231 12.26 3.56 -11.50
CA ASN A 231 12.21 4.47 -12.64
C ASN A 231 13.24 4.11 -13.72
N GLU A 232 14.46 3.73 -13.32
CA GLU A 232 15.47 3.21 -14.26
C GLU A 232 14.95 2.00 -15.05
N TYR A 233 14.34 1.04 -14.34
CA TYR A 233 13.77 -0.13 -15.01
C TYR A 233 12.59 0.24 -15.92
N LEU A 234 11.65 1.08 -15.46
CA LEU A 234 10.51 1.51 -16.28
C LEU A 234 10.99 2.18 -17.57
N CYS A 235 11.95 3.10 -17.48
CA CYS A 235 12.54 3.73 -18.66
C CYS A 235 13.21 2.70 -19.59
N SER A 236 13.91 1.71 -19.04
CA SER A 236 14.59 0.67 -19.83
C SER A 236 13.64 -0.22 -20.64
N VAL A 237 12.38 -0.35 -20.20
CA VAL A 237 11.33 -1.10 -20.90
C VAL A 237 10.36 -0.19 -21.67
N GLY A 238 10.70 1.10 -21.84
CA GLY A 238 9.92 2.04 -22.63
C GLY A 238 8.65 2.58 -21.93
N GLN A 239 8.61 2.51 -20.60
CA GLN A 239 7.52 3.06 -19.80
C GLN A 239 7.91 4.40 -19.17
N GLU A 240 6.92 5.29 -19.00
CA GLU A 240 7.12 6.54 -18.29
C GLU A 240 7.45 6.30 -16.81
N PRO A 241 8.46 7.01 -16.26
CA PRO A 241 8.80 6.92 -14.85
C PRO A 241 7.65 7.42 -13.95
N ILE A 242 7.71 7.04 -12.67
CA ILE A 242 6.78 7.52 -11.64
C ILE A 242 7.34 8.79 -11.02
N VAL A 243 6.51 9.79 -10.87
CA VAL A 243 6.78 10.99 -10.05
C VAL A 243 6.41 10.61 -8.59
N TRP A 244 7.43 10.27 -7.83
CA TRP A 244 7.29 9.80 -6.44
C TRP A 244 6.93 10.89 -5.44
#